data_b3b5b2563c2c464f25eefb857f5ed2a3
#
_entry.id   b3b5b2563c2c464f25eefb857f5ed2a3
#
_cell.length_a   1.000
_cell.length_b   1.000
_cell.length_c   1.000
_cell.angle_alpha   90.00
_cell.angle_beta   90.00
_cell.angle_gamma   90.00
#
_symmetry.space_group_name_H-M   'P 1'
#
loop_
_entity.id
_entity.type
_entity.pdbx_description
1 polymer ?
#
loop_
_entity_poly.entity_id
_entity_poly.type
_entity_poly.pdbx_seq_one_letter_code
_entity_poly.pdbx_strand_id
1 'polypeptide(L)'
;MRTLKIFIFVNLFFELSITQAGDVTFTSLNDQITLFNNGQVQSLVISSNSESVLIDPINKSNTEAIKNYLRQNKKPSITNIIYSHSHWDRLFGSTLFDTKKHKIIAQSACELYFTRNNNIDITKPNLYFKKQYTIGLEEEEIVLHYFGPSHGECMVVIELVRAKILFIPELISTRGAGFPKDPTLPFLRPATLELFFSRLEELIEEKKIESFISGYGDDDIYGSVKIISKQKQFWQLIHSTAKEAEENGLVDLNNFIDVEKLDLEKFSEYNNFNKADLVNILRRYTSFLNMGR
;
A
#
# COMPACT_ATOMS: atom_id res chain seq x y z
N MET A 1 -15.20 57.94 15.01
CA MET A 1 -15.29 56.62 15.66
C MET A 1 -15.02 55.54 14.63
N ARG A 2 -13.86 54.90 14.66
CA ARG A 2 -13.47 53.76 13.78
C ARG A 2 -13.73 52.46 14.57
N THR A 3 -14.70 51.70 14.13
CA THR A 3 -15.04 50.39 14.70
C THR A 3 -13.99 49.37 14.26
N LEU A 4 -13.17 48.88 15.21
CA LEU A 4 -12.20 47.81 15.01
C LEU A 4 -12.96 46.48 14.99
N LYS A 5 -13.02 45.83 13.82
CA LYS A 5 -13.51 44.43 13.73
C LYS A 5 -12.37 43.51 14.09
N ILE A 6 -12.47 42.88 15.25
CA ILE A 6 -11.58 41.80 15.68
C ILE A 6 -12.05 40.53 14.99
N PHE A 7 -11.24 39.99 14.08
CA PHE A 7 -11.43 38.64 13.55
C PHE A 7 -10.80 37.66 14.53
N ILE A 8 -11.61 36.89 15.23
CA ILE A 8 -11.14 35.75 16.02
C ILE A 8 -10.94 34.57 15.06
N PHE A 9 -9.68 34.26 14.77
CA PHE A 9 -9.31 33.00 14.13
C PHE A 9 -9.46 31.88 15.19
N VAL A 10 -10.51 31.08 15.07
CA VAL A 10 -10.64 29.82 15.81
C VAL A 10 -9.73 28.81 15.10
N ASN A 11 -8.51 28.61 15.62
CA ASN A 11 -7.71 27.47 15.26
C ASN A 11 -8.37 26.22 15.86
N LEU A 12 -9.08 25.45 15.04
CA LEU A 12 -9.45 24.07 15.40
C LEU A 12 -8.15 23.25 15.39
N PHE A 13 -7.54 23.10 16.54
CA PHE A 13 -6.58 22.03 16.76
C PHE A 13 -7.35 20.71 16.77
N PHE A 14 -7.24 19.92 15.69
CA PHE A 14 -7.55 18.52 15.75
C PHE A 14 -6.54 17.86 16.69
N GLU A 15 -6.96 17.53 17.90
CA GLU A 15 -6.17 16.67 18.79
C GLU A 15 -6.13 15.27 18.17
N LEU A 16 -4.95 14.84 17.64
CA LEU A 16 -4.70 13.46 17.29
C LEU A 16 -4.79 12.63 18.57
N SER A 17 -5.90 11.94 18.77
CA SER A 17 -6.05 10.99 19.89
C SER A 17 -5.29 9.71 19.56
N ILE A 18 -4.09 9.54 20.14
CA ILE A 18 -3.32 8.30 20.08
C ILE A 18 -3.73 7.43 21.27
N THR A 19 -4.36 6.30 21.00
CA THR A 19 -4.64 5.28 22.02
C THR A 19 -3.76 4.06 21.77
N GLN A 20 -3.10 3.57 22.81
CA GLN A 20 -2.21 2.40 22.74
C GLN A 20 -2.88 1.18 23.40
N ALA A 21 -2.93 0.06 22.66
CA ALA A 21 -3.36 -1.24 23.18
C ALA A 21 -2.23 -2.26 22.96
N GLY A 22 -1.30 -2.38 23.90
CA GLY A 22 -0.06 -3.13 23.72
C GLY A 22 0.89 -2.44 22.75
N ASP A 23 1.41 -3.18 21.77
CA ASP A 23 2.32 -2.66 20.74
C ASP A 23 1.60 -2.03 19.53
N VAL A 24 0.27 -1.80 19.65
CA VAL A 24 -0.59 -1.33 18.57
C VAL A 24 -1.05 0.09 18.85
N THR A 25 -0.92 0.98 17.86
CA THR A 25 -1.45 2.33 17.92
C THR A 25 -2.65 2.53 17.00
N PHE A 26 -3.59 3.36 17.43
CA PHE A 26 -4.75 3.79 16.65
C PHE A 26 -4.71 5.31 16.55
N THR A 27 -4.70 5.81 15.32
CA THR A 27 -4.71 7.25 15.03
C THR A 27 -5.95 7.60 14.24
N SER A 28 -6.83 8.41 14.81
CA SER A 28 -7.98 8.95 14.07
C SER A 28 -7.48 10.00 13.07
N LEU A 29 -7.73 9.77 11.79
CA LEU A 29 -7.38 10.72 10.72
C LEU A 29 -8.53 11.74 10.51
N ASN A 30 -9.75 11.28 10.73
CA ASN A 30 -10.98 12.06 10.81
C ASN A 30 -12.05 11.21 11.52
N ASP A 31 -13.31 11.64 11.53
CA ASP A 31 -14.40 10.93 12.21
C ASP A 31 -14.68 9.53 11.64
N GLN A 32 -14.37 9.30 10.36
CA GLN A 32 -14.62 8.03 9.67
C GLN A 32 -13.39 7.15 9.59
N ILE A 33 -12.19 7.71 9.42
CA ILE A 33 -10.97 6.98 9.07
C ILE A 33 -10.07 6.87 10.29
N THR A 34 -9.76 5.64 10.66
CA THR A 34 -8.79 5.32 11.71
C THR A 34 -7.63 4.52 11.11
N LEU A 35 -6.42 5.03 11.28
CA LEU A 35 -5.18 4.33 10.98
C LEU A 35 -4.84 3.39 12.13
N PHE A 36 -4.57 2.16 11.79
CA PHE A 36 -4.02 1.14 12.66
C PHE A 36 -2.54 0.94 12.32
N ASN A 37 -1.67 0.88 13.33
CA ASN A 37 -0.23 0.67 13.13
C ASN A 37 0.32 -0.24 14.24
N ASN A 38 1.01 -1.32 13.87
CA ASN A 38 1.67 -2.25 14.79
C ASN A 38 3.20 -2.16 14.77
N GLY A 39 3.76 -1.10 14.20
CA GLY A 39 5.20 -0.89 14.05
C GLY A 39 5.83 -1.56 12.82
N GLN A 40 5.16 -2.53 12.22
CA GLN A 40 5.61 -3.21 11.00
C GLN A 40 4.78 -2.83 9.78
N VAL A 41 3.45 -2.83 9.98
CA VAL A 41 2.48 -2.55 8.92
C VAL A 41 1.41 -1.58 9.40
N GLN A 42 0.87 -0.85 8.43
CA GLN A 42 -0.30 0.01 8.60
C GLN A 42 -1.51 -0.58 7.89
N SER A 43 -2.67 -0.34 8.47
CA SER A 43 -3.96 -0.75 7.95
C SER A 43 -5.00 0.32 8.28
N LEU A 44 -6.15 0.31 7.60
CA LEU A 44 -7.19 1.30 7.80
C LEU A 44 -8.51 0.65 8.20
N VAL A 45 -9.22 1.33 9.09
CA VAL A 45 -10.62 1.08 9.34
C VAL A 45 -11.41 2.32 8.94
N ILE A 46 -12.40 2.16 8.08
CA ILE A 46 -13.30 3.22 7.63
C ILE A 46 -14.69 2.90 8.18
N SER A 47 -15.25 3.79 8.99
CA SER A 47 -16.52 3.60 9.68
C SER A 47 -17.53 4.66 9.25
N SER A 48 -18.76 4.22 8.93
CA SER A 48 -19.95 5.08 8.83
C SER A 48 -20.74 5.00 10.15
N ASN A 49 -22.00 5.44 10.14
CA ASN A 49 -22.90 5.26 11.27
C ASN A 49 -23.43 3.82 11.41
N SER A 50 -23.42 3.04 10.34
CA SER A 50 -24.07 1.72 10.27
C SER A 50 -23.08 0.55 10.10
N GLU A 51 -21.92 0.79 9.51
CA GLU A 51 -20.95 -0.28 9.19
C GLU A 51 -19.50 0.21 9.19
N SER A 52 -18.56 -0.75 9.31
CA SER A 52 -17.14 -0.49 9.16
C SER A 52 -16.52 -1.40 8.10
N VAL A 53 -15.53 -0.87 7.39
CA VAL A 53 -14.69 -1.57 6.41
C VAL A 53 -13.28 -1.66 6.97
N LEU A 54 -12.68 -2.86 6.93
CA LEU A 54 -11.30 -3.13 7.34
C LEU A 54 -10.46 -3.42 6.09
N ILE A 55 -9.36 -2.70 5.93
CA ILE A 55 -8.33 -3.01 4.94
C ILE A 55 -7.24 -3.81 5.63
N ASP A 56 -6.92 -4.99 5.12
CA ASP A 56 -5.89 -5.92 5.61
C ASP A 56 -5.99 -6.27 7.11
N PRO A 57 -6.52 -7.44 7.45
CA PRO A 57 -6.75 -7.84 8.84
C PRO A 57 -5.47 -8.21 9.61
N ILE A 58 -4.30 -8.24 8.96
CA ILE A 58 -2.97 -8.51 9.47
C ILE A 58 -2.88 -9.88 10.16
N ASN A 59 -3.04 -9.94 11.49
CA ASN A 59 -3.07 -11.16 12.27
C ASN A 59 -4.22 -11.17 13.28
N LYS A 60 -4.42 -12.30 13.97
CA LYS A 60 -5.55 -12.47 14.91
C LYS A 60 -5.52 -11.46 16.04
N SER A 61 -4.37 -11.23 16.66
CA SER A 61 -4.22 -10.28 17.78
C SER A 61 -4.55 -8.85 17.34
N ASN A 62 -4.03 -8.45 16.18
CA ASN A 62 -4.31 -7.13 15.61
C ASN A 62 -5.80 -6.95 15.28
N THR A 63 -6.42 -7.96 14.66
CA THR A 63 -7.85 -7.93 14.34
C THR A 63 -8.72 -7.87 15.59
N GLU A 64 -8.37 -8.58 16.66
CA GLU A 64 -9.06 -8.49 17.96
C GLU A 64 -8.90 -7.10 18.58
N ALA A 65 -7.71 -6.51 18.53
CA ALA A 65 -7.47 -5.14 18.98
C ALA A 65 -8.34 -4.13 18.22
N ILE A 66 -8.45 -4.26 16.89
CA ILE A 66 -9.33 -3.43 16.04
C ILE A 66 -10.80 -3.60 16.46
N LYS A 67 -11.29 -4.83 16.62
CA LYS A 67 -12.67 -5.09 17.06
C LYS A 67 -12.95 -4.50 18.47
N ASN A 68 -11.97 -4.58 19.36
CA ASN A 68 -12.07 -3.98 20.70
C ASN A 68 -12.12 -2.45 20.63
N TYR A 69 -11.25 -1.84 19.82
CA TYR A 69 -11.23 -0.41 19.58
C TYR A 69 -12.58 0.10 19.06
N LEU A 70 -13.16 -0.56 18.04
CA LEU A 70 -14.47 -0.20 17.50
C LEU A 70 -15.56 -0.25 18.58
N ARG A 71 -15.60 -1.32 19.41
CA ARG A 71 -16.58 -1.45 20.50
C ARG A 71 -16.43 -0.35 21.55
N GLN A 72 -15.21 -0.07 21.99
CA GLN A 72 -14.91 0.96 22.99
C GLN A 72 -15.30 2.36 22.52
N ASN A 73 -15.11 2.65 21.22
CA ASN A 73 -15.45 3.92 20.61
C ASN A 73 -16.86 3.97 20.03
N LYS A 74 -17.72 2.97 20.33
CA LYS A 74 -19.11 2.87 19.87
C LYS A 74 -19.25 2.97 18.35
N LYS A 75 -18.22 2.53 17.63
CA LYS A 75 -18.24 2.45 16.15
C LYS A 75 -18.91 1.14 15.71
N PRO A 76 -19.55 1.10 14.54
CA PRO A 76 -20.16 -0.12 14.01
C PRO A 76 -19.17 -1.26 13.83
N SER A 77 -19.72 -2.49 13.80
CA SER A 77 -18.92 -3.68 13.53
C SER A 77 -18.46 -3.72 12.07
N ILE A 78 -17.36 -4.43 11.82
CA ILE A 78 -16.83 -4.65 10.48
C ILE A 78 -17.81 -5.52 9.69
N THR A 79 -18.18 -5.07 8.49
CA THR A 79 -19.04 -5.78 7.53
C THR A 79 -18.28 -6.23 6.29
N ASN A 80 -17.30 -5.41 5.86
CA ASN A 80 -16.48 -5.66 4.70
C ASN A 80 -15.01 -5.71 5.08
N ILE A 81 -14.29 -6.69 4.53
CA ILE A 81 -12.85 -6.83 4.66
C ILE A 81 -12.24 -6.76 3.25
N ILE A 82 -11.28 -5.89 3.05
CA ILE A 82 -10.54 -5.74 1.80
C ILE A 82 -9.18 -6.40 1.97
N TYR A 83 -8.81 -7.27 1.07
CA TYR A 83 -7.45 -7.76 0.90
C TYR A 83 -6.76 -6.89 -0.15
N SER A 84 -5.78 -6.12 0.26
CA SER A 84 -5.02 -5.26 -0.65
C SER A 84 -4.24 -6.08 -1.68
N HIS A 85 -3.78 -7.27 -1.30
CA HIS A 85 -3.08 -8.25 -2.14
C HIS A 85 -3.08 -9.63 -1.47
N SER A 86 -2.34 -10.60 -2.02
CA SER A 86 -2.40 -12.01 -1.59
C SER A 86 -1.37 -12.43 -0.55
N HIS A 87 -0.55 -11.53 0.00
CA HIS A 87 0.47 -11.86 0.98
C HIS A 87 -0.15 -12.20 2.35
N TRP A 88 0.31 -13.30 2.93
CA TRP A 88 -0.32 -13.91 4.11
C TRP A 88 -0.11 -13.12 5.40
N ASP A 89 1.02 -12.42 5.52
CA ASP A 89 1.33 -11.53 6.65
C ASP A 89 0.30 -10.39 6.83
N ARG A 90 -0.42 -10.06 5.76
CA ARG A 90 -1.53 -9.10 5.77
C ARG A 90 -2.89 -9.73 6.10
N LEU A 91 -3.01 -11.08 6.09
CA LEU A 91 -4.29 -11.77 5.99
C LEU A 91 -4.61 -12.74 7.14
N PHE A 92 -3.65 -13.11 8.00
CA PHE A 92 -3.86 -14.11 9.07
C PHE A 92 -4.98 -13.78 10.07
N GLY A 93 -5.34 -12.50 10.23
CA GLY A 93 -6.48 -12.09 11.04
C GLY A 93 -7.85 -12.40 10.43
N SER A 94 -7.89 -12.78 9.17
CA SER A 94 -9.12 -13.01 8.42
C SER A 94 -9.97 -14.17 8.94
N THR A 95 -9.37 -15.15 9.62
CA THR A 95 -10.09 -16.28 10.25
C THR A 95 -11.08 -15.87 11.34
N LEU A 96 -11.00 -14.64 11.81
CA LEU A 96 -11.97 -14.06 12.76
C LEU A 96 -13.25 -13.55 12.10
N PHE A 97 -13.39 -13.72 10.77
CA PHE A 97 -14.53 -13.27 9.99
C PHE A 97 -15.24 -14.43 9.31
N ASP A 98 -16.53 -14.57 9.59
CA ASP A 98 -17.41 -15.58 8.98
C ASP A 98 -17.90 -15.04 7.62
N THR A 99 -17.62 -15.77 6.54
CA THR A 99 -18.02 -15.40 5.17
C THR A 99 -19.53 -15.38 4.94
N LYS A 100 -20.32 -15.96 5.85
CA LYS A 100 -21.78 -15.82 5.81
C LYS A 100 -22.28 -14.46 6.30
N LYS A 101 -21.45 -13.75 7.08
CA LYS A 101 -21.79 -12.47 7.71
C LYS A 101 -20.97 -11.31 7.17
N HIS A 102 -19.82 -11.60 6.57
CA HIS A 102 -18.87 -10.60 6.11
C HIS A 102 -18.55 -10.79 4.63
N LYS A 103 -18.39 -9.69 3.92
CA LYS A 103 -17.83 -9.69 2.57
C LYS A 103 -16.31 -9.56 2.67
N ILE A 104 -15.61 -10.55 2.14
CA ILE A 104 -14.15 -10.51 2.00
C ILE A 104 -13.85 -10.31 0.53
N ILE A 105 -13.26 -9.16 0.23
CA ILE A 105 -13.15 -8.62 -1.13
C ILE A 105 -11.69 -8.66 -1.55
N ALA A 106 -11.41 -9.24 -2.73
CA ALA A 106 -10.07 -9.24 -3.32
C ALA A 106 -10.12 -9.02 -4.84
N GLN A 107 -9.01 -8.62 -5.41
CA GLN A 107 -8.86 -8.56 -6.86
C GLN A 107 -8.80 -9.99 -7.44
N SER A 108 -9.36 -10.20 -8.63
CA SER A 108 -9.56 -11.54 -9.21
C SER A 108 -8.26 -12.33 -9.49
N ALA A 109 -7.14 -11.67 -9.76
CA ALA A 109 -5.86 -12.37 -9.91
C ALA A 109 -5.35 -12.98 -8.59
N CYS A 110 -5.84 -12.51 -7.43
CA CYS A 110 -5.57 -13.13 -6.13
C CYS A 110 -6.20 -14.54 -6.00
N GLU A 111 -7.29 -14.83 -6.72
CA GLU A 111 -8.04 -16.08 -6.58
C GLU A 111 -7.16 -17.32 -6.77
N LEU A 112 -6.24 -17.26 -7.72
CA LEU A 112 -5.32 -18.35 -7.99
C LEU A 112 -4.43 -18.68 -6.79
N TYR A 113 -4.00 -17.67 -6.02
CA TYR A 113 -3.17 -17.86 -4.82
C TYR A 113 -3.96 -18.53 -3.70
N PHE A 114 -5.23 -18.14 -3.51
CA PHE A 114 -6.09 -18.73 -2.49
C PHE A 114 -6.59 -20.13 -2.83
N THR A 115 -6.61 -20.50 -4.11
CA THR A 115 -7.02 -21.84 -4.56
C THR A 115 -5.86 -22.82 -4.59
N ARG A 116 -4.67 -22.40 -5.03
CA ARG A 116 -3.48 -23.26 -5.11
C ARG A 116 -2.81 -23.46 -3.76
N ASN A 117 -2.71 -22.41 -2.97
CA ASN A 117 -2.08 -22.41 -1.66
C ASN A 117 -3.16 -22.42 -0.59
N ASN A 118 -3.73 -23.61 -0.33
CA ASN A 118 -4.82 -23.74 0.64
C ASN A 118 -4.28 -23.57 2.09
N ASN A 119 -4.03 -22.32 2.49
CA ASN A 119 -3.69 -22.00 3.86
C ASN A 119 -4.96 -21.92 4.71
N ILE A 120 -5.07 -22.82 5.70
CA ILE A 120 -6.24 -22.88 6.61
C ILE A 120 -6.32 -21.68 7.56
N ASP A 121 -5.22 -20.95 7.73
CA ASP A 121 -5.14 -19.76 8.56
C ASP A 121 -5.55 -18.47 7.83
N ILE A 122 -6.10 -18.59 6.62
CA ILE A 122 -6.59 -17.47 5.83
C ILE A 122 -8.00 -17.80 5.30
N THR A 123 -8.94 -16.92 5.60
CA THR A 123 -10.30 -17.04 5.05
C THR A 123 -10.29 -16.60 3.59
N LYS A 124 -10.76 -17.48 2.70
CA LYS A 124 -10.83 -17.15 1.27
C LYS A 124 -11.82 -16.02 1.01
N PRO A 125 -11.49 -15.10 0.09
CA PRO A 125 -12.46 -14.10 -0.36
C PRO A 125 -13.73 -14.75 -0.89
N ASN A 126 -14.87 -14.11 -0.64
CA ASN A 126 -16.17 -14.49 -1.17
C ASN A 126 -16.70 -13.51 -2.23
N LEU A 127 -15.91 -12.46 -2.53
CA LEU A 127 -16.17 -11.52 -3.61
C LEU A 127 -14.86 -11.18 -4.32
N TYR A 128 -14.87 -11.33 -5.65
CA TYR A 128 -13.75 -10.97 -6.50
C TYR A 128 -14.16 -9.91 -7.53
N PHE A 129 -13.29 -8.93 -7.78
CA PHE A 129 -13.50 -7.92 -8.81
C PHE A 129 -12.35 -7.88 -9.82
N LYS A 130 -12.55 -7.29 -11.00
CA LYS A 130 -11.54 -7.31 -12.07
C LYS A 130 -10.67 -6.05 -12.12
N LYS A 131 -11.27 -4.89 -12.36
CA LYS A 131 -10.52 -3.64 -12.57
C LYS A 131 -10.72 -2.64 -11.44
N GLN A 132 -11.97 -2.49 -11.01
CA GLN A 132 -12.36 -1.52 -10.01
C GLN A 132 -13.54 -2.08 -9.21
N TYR A 133 -13.61 -1.70 -7.93
CA TYR A 133 -14.75 -2.00 -7.07
C TYR A 133 -14.99 -0.85 -6.11
N THR A 134 -16.25 -0.47 -5.93
CA THR A 134 -16.65 0.65 -5.08
C THR A 134 -17.47 0.17 -3.90
N ILE A 135 -17.16 0.69 -2.71
CA ILE A 135 -17.95 0.53 -1.49
C ILE A 135 -18.39 1.94 -1.07
N GLY A 136 -19.68 2.20 -1.18
CA GLY A 136 -20.26 3.45 -0.69
C GLY A 136 -20.60 3.34 0.79
N LEU A 137 -20.03 4.21 1.60
CA LEU A 137 -20.46 4.49 2.96
C LEU A 137 -21.21 5.83 2.97
N GLU A 138 -21.98 6.11 4.03
CA GLU A 138 -22.78 7.33 4.10
C GLU A 138 -21.94 8.60 3.90
N GLU A 139 -20.73 8.63 4.46
CA GLU A 139 -19.87 9.82 4.53
C GLU A 139 -18.50 9.64 3.87
N GLU A 140 -18.23 8.46 3.31
CA GLU A 140 -16.99 8.17 2.55
C GLU A 140 -17.31 7.18 1.42
N GLU A 141 -16.56 7.25 0.35
CA GLU A 141 -16.57 6.27 -0.74
C GLU A 141 -15.19 5.67 -0.89
N ILE A 142 -15.11 4.34 -0.86
CA ILE A 142 -13.87 3.59 -0.99
C ILE A 142 -13.84 2.98 -2.39
N VAL A 143 -12.83 3.32 -3.18
CA VAL A 143 -12.65 2.76 -4.51
C VAL A 143 -11.36 1.96 -4.57
N LEU A 144 -11.48 0.69 -4.96
CA LEU A 144 -10.35 -0.22 -5.16
C LEU A 144 -9.94 -0.16 -6.62
N HIS A 145 -8.70 0.22 -6.90
CA HIS A 145 -8.14 0.32 -8.25
C HIS A 145 -7.10 -0.76 -8.50
N TYR A 146 -7.28 -1.52 -9.56
CA TYR A 146 -6.27 -2.48 -10.03
C TYR A 146 -5.62 -1.96 -11.32
N PHE A 147 -4.33 -1.66 -11.24
CA PHE A 147 -3.53 -1.13 -12.35
C PHE A 147 -2.68 -2.18 -13.07
N GLY A 148 -2.89 -3.44 -12.76
CA GLY A 148 -2.10 -4.56 -13.27
C GLY A 148 -1.11 -5.09 -12.24
N PRO A 149 -0.35 -6.14 -12.60
CA PRO A 149 0.69 -6.68 -11.74
C PRO A 149 1.73 -5.60 -11.39
N SER A 150 2.19 -5.60 -10.13
CA SER A 150 3.17 -4.63 -9.62
C SER A 150 3.97 -5.25 -8.49
N HIS A 151 3.47 -5.20 -7.26
CA HIS A 151 3.90 -6.04 -6.15
C HIS A 151 3.02 -7.30 -6.14
N GLY A 152 3.48 -8.39 -6.77
CA GLY A 152 2.66 -9.56 -7.09
C GLY A 152 1.68 -9.32 -8.23
N GLU A 153 0.69 -10.20 -8.34
CA GLU A 153 -0.25 -10.23 -9.46
C GLU A 153 -1.52 -9.41 -9.20
N CYS A 154 -1.85 -9.11 -7.95
CA CYS A 154 -3.20 -8.67 -7.60
C CYS A 154 -3.28 -7.50 -6.61
N MET A 155 -2.17 -6.78 -6.41
CA MET A 155 -2.17 -5.62 -5.51
C MET A 155 -3.09 -4.52 -6.04
N VAL A 156 -3.88 -3.93 -5.13
CA VAL A 156 -4.77 -2.81 -5.43
C VAL A 156 -4.34 -1.57 -4.67
N VAL A 157 -4.60 -0.41 -5.26
CA VAL A 157 -4.56 0.90 -4.61
C VAL A 157 -5.96 1.23 -4.14
N ILE A 158 -6.10 1.74 -2.93
CA ILE A 158 -7.39 2.08 -2.34
C ILE A 158 -7.53 3.59 -2.25
N GLU A 159 -8.54 4.14 -2.92
CA GLU A 159 -8.89 5.55 -2.89
C GLU A 159 -9.97 5.80 -1.83
N LEU A 160 -9.74 6.76 -0.96
CA LEU A 160 -10.70 7.34 -0.04
C LEU A 160 -11.16 8.66 -0.67
N VAL A 161 -12.28 8.62 -1.37
CA VAL A 161 -12.68 9.64 -2.35
C VAL A 161 -12.88 11.02 -1.72
N ARG A 162 -13.64 11.08 -0.61
CA ARG A 162 -13.93 12.36 0.05
C ARG A 162 -12.75 12.91 0.82
N ALA A 163 -11.95 12.00 1.39
CA ALA A 163 -10.72 12.37 2.08
C ALA A 163 -9.60 12.77 1.10
N LYS A 164 -9.71 12.45 -0.21
CA LYS A 164 -8.67 12.66 -1.24
C LYS A 164 -7.33 12.03 -0.88
N ILE A 165 -7.38 10.83 -0.32
CA ILE A 165 -6.23 10.06 0.16
C ILE A 165 -6.18 8.75 -0.61
N LEU A 166 -4.96 8.31 -0.96
CA LEU A 166 -4.72 6.93 -1.40
C LEU A 166 -4.10 6.12 -0.28
N PHE A 167 -4.51 4.87 -0.13
CA PHE A 167 -3.76 3.86 0.60
C PHE A 167 -3.03 2.97 -0.40
N ILE A 168 -1.69 2.96 -0.33
CA ILE A 168 -0.82 2.18 -1.21
C ILE A 168 -0.09 1.17 -0.33
N PRO A 169 -0.45 -0.13 -0.38
CA PRO A 169 0.00 -1.10 0.61
C PRO A 169 1.50 -1.42 0.53
N GLU A 170 2.09 -1.34 -0.67
CA GLU A 170 3.49 -1.71 -0.93
C GLU A 170 4.14 -0.80 -1.99
N LEU A 171 5.42 -0.95 -2.22
CA LEU A 171 6.23 -0.30 -3.26
C LEU A 171 6.66 1.14 -2.99
N ILE A 172 6.09 1.81 -2.01
CA ILE A 172 6.37 3.23 -1.76
C ILE A 172 6.33 3.53 -0.26
N SER A 173 7.28 4.35 0.20
CA SER A 173 7.34 4.87 1.55
C SER A 173 6.90 6.34 1.58
N THR A 174 6.21 6.75 2.64
CA THR A 174 5.83 8.16 2.84
C THR A 174 7.02 9.06 3.13
N ARG A 175 8.16 8.48 3.54
CA ARG A 175 9.42 9.19 3.83
C ARG A 175 10.22 9.59 2.59
N GLY A 176 9.91 8.98 1.43
CA GLY A 176 10.58 9.30 0.18
C GLY A 176 10.66 8.13 -0.78
N ALA A 177 10.98 8.44 -2.03
CA ALA A 177 11.20 7.45 -3.07
C ALA A 177 12.53 6.70 -2.87
N GLY A 178 12.54 5.41 -3.20
CA GLY A 178 13.76 4.62 -3.11
C GLY A 178 13.52 3.11 -3.12
N PHE A 179 14.42 2.41 -2.42
CA PHE A 179 14.43 0.96 -2.38
C PHE A 179 13.23 0.42 -1.61
N PRO A 180 12.57 -0.65 -2.11
CA PRO A 180 11.44 -1.25 -1.42
C PRO A 180 11.88 -1.79 -0.06
N LYS A 181 11.01 -1.66 0.95
CA LYS A 181 11.25 -2.24 2.27
C LYS A 181 11.04 -3.75 2.28
N ASP A 182 10.19 -4.24 1.40
CA ASP A 182 9.98 -5.67 1.22
C ASP A 182 11.11 -6.26 0.38
N PRO A 183 11.95 -7.16 0.95
CA PRO A 183 13.02 -7.82 0.23
C PRO A 183 12.51 -8.91 -0.72
N THR A 184 11.22 -9.17 -0.80
CA THR A 184 10.62 -10.22 -1.63
C THR A 184 10.58 -9.84 -3.11
N LEU A 185 11.75 -9.54 -3.64
CA LEU A 185 11.98 -9.20 -5.05
C LEU A 185 11.32 -10.15 -6.06
N PRO A 186 11.10 -11.46 -5.77
CA PRO A 186 10.36 -12.34 -6.66
C PRO A 186 8.95 -11.86 -7.01
N PHE A 187 8.33 -11.05 -6.15
CA PHE A 187 7.01 -10.48 -6.39
C PHE A 187 7.01 -9.25 -7.29
N LEU A 188 8.15 -8.59 -7.50
CA LEU A 188 8.23 -7.49 -8.45
C LEU A 188 7.90 -7.94 -9.88
N ARG A 189 7.16 -7.10 -10.60
CA ARG A 189 6.80 -7.30 -12.00
C ARG A 189 7.39 -6.18 -12.87
N PRO A 190 8.66 -6.27 -13.28
CA PRO A 190 9.37 -5.21 -14.00
C PRO A 190 8.62 -4.71 -15.23
N ALA A 191 8.00 -5.63 -15.98
CA ALA A 191 7.27 -5.30 -17.21
C ALA A 191 6.12 -4.31 -17.03
N THR A 192 5.50 -4.30 -15.86
CA THR A 192 4.27 -3.55 -15.60
C THR A 192 4.43 -2.48 -14.52
N LEU A 193 5.59 -2.44 -13.86
CA LEU A 193 5.81 -1.55 -12.73
C LEU A 193 5.76 -0.07 -13.14
N GLU A 194 6.37 0.28 -14.28
CA GLU A 194 6.32 1.65 -14.80
C GLU A 194 4.89 2.06 -15.19
N LEU A 195 4.13 1.14 -15.81
CA LEU A 195 2.74 1.37 -16.14
C LEU A 195 1.89 1.57 -14.87
N PHE A 196 2.15 0.79 -13.82
CA PHE A 196 1.49 0.94 -12.53
C PHE A 196 1.64 2.37 -11.99
N PHE A 197 2.88 2.90 -11.94
CA PHE A 197 3.12 4.26 -11.47
C PHE A 197 2.53 5.33 -12.40
N SER A 198 2.52 5.10 -13.72
CA SER A 198 1.86 6.01 -14.67
C SER A 198 0.36 6.10 -14.43
N ARG A 199 -0.32 4.97 -14.20
CA ARG A 199 -1.74 4.94 -13.87
C ARG A 199 -2.05 5.58 -12.52
N LEU A 200 -1.13 5.44 -11.57
CA LEU A 200 -1.24 6.09 -10.27
C LEU A 200 -1.14 7.63 -10.39
N GLU A 201 -0.21 8.13 -11.22
CA GLU A 201 -0.11 9.56 -11.53
C GLU A 201 -1.37 10.10 -12.23
N GLU A 202 -1.91 9.37 -13.22
CA GLU A 202 -3.15 9.70 -13.89
C GLU A 202 -4.33 9.82 -12.89
N LEU A 203 -4.46 8.86 -11.97
CA LEU A 203 -5.49 8.89 -10.94
C LEU A 203 -5.34 10.11 -10.02
N ILE A 204 -4.12 10.39 -9.57
CA ILE A 204 -3.81 11.54 -8.70
C ILE A 204 -4.24 12.85 -9.37
N GLU A 205 -3.89 13.03 -10.64
CA GLU A 205 -4.24 14.23 -11.40
C GLU A 205 -5.76 14.34 -11.62
N GLU A 206 -6.41 13.27 -12.05
CA GLU A 206 -7.85 13.22 -12.31
C GLU A 206 -8.68 13.51 -11.06
N LYS A 207 -8.35 12.84 -9.95
CA LYS A 207 -9.12 12.90 -8.69
C LYS A 207 -8.67 14.02 -7.75
N LYS A 208 -7.59 14.75 -8.09
CA LYS A 208 -7.03 15.79 -7.23
C LYS A 208 -6.62 15.25 -5.85
N ILE A 209 -5.98 14.09 -5.84
CA ILE A 209 -5.49 13.45 -4.62
C ILE A 209 -4.42 14.33 -3.99
N GLU A 210 -4.50 14.52 -2.67
CA GLU A 210 -3.62 15.43 -1.93
C GLU A 210 -2.45 14.71 -1.25
N SER A 211 -2.69 13.45 -0.80
CA SER A 211 -1.70 12.68 -0.07
C SER A 211 -1.93 11.18 -0.23
N PHE A 212 -0.96 10.38 0.23
CA PHE A 212 -1.13 8.94 0.35
C PHE A 212 -0.68 8.45 1.72
N ILE A 213 -1.17 7.28 2.10
CA ILE A 213 -0.75 6.49 3.26
C ILE A 213 -0.08 5.23 2.72
N SER A 214 1.09 4.89 3.23
CA SER A 214 1.79 3.64 2.91
C SER A 214 1.28 2.50 3.79
N GLY A 215 1.45 1.25 3.34
CA GLY A 215 1.20 0.08 4.18
C GLY A 215 2.32 -0.23 5.18
N TYR A 216 3.41 0.55 5.22
CA TYR A 216 4.56 0.31 6.10
C TYR A 216 4.39 1.00 7.46
N GLY A 217 4.53 0.23 8.54
CA GLY A 217 4.23 0.68 9.90
C GLY A 217 5.22 1.67 10.53
N ASP A 218 6.43 1.74 10.01
CA ASP A 218 7.48 2.68 10.46
C ASP A 218 7.50 3.99 9.66
N ASP A 219 6.57 4.17 8.72
CA ASP A 219 6.44 5.36 7.92
C ASP A 219 5.67 6.48 8.66
N ASP A 220 5.85 7.71 8.17
CA ASP A 220 4.98 8.83 8.55
C ASP A 220 3.55 8.56 8.06
N ILE A 221 2.55 9.19 8.70
CA ILE A 221 1.15 8.95 8.35
C ILE A 221 0.88 9.28 6.88
N TYR A 222 1.34 10.45 6.45
CA TYR A 222 1.06 10.96 5.10
C TYR A 222 2.34 11.16 4.29
N GLY A 223 2.30 10.67 3.06
CA GLY A 223 3.29 10.97 2.02
C GLY A 223 2.78 12.01 1.03
N SER A 224 3.67 12.88 0.58
CA SER A 224 3.40 13.78 -0.53
C SER A 224 3.27 13.01 -1.85
N VAL A 225 2.23 13.28 -2.64
CA VAL A 225 2.04 12.67 -3.97
C VAL A 225 3.24 12.87 -4.92
N LYS A 226 4.08 13.87 -4.67
CA LYS A 226 5.34 14.07 -5.43
C LYS A 226 6.33 12.92 -5.28
N ILE A 227 6.26 12.16 -4.18
CA ILE A 227 7.10 10.98 -3.96
C ILE A 227 6.79 9.91 -5.01
N ILE A 228 5.54 9.83 -5.47
CA ILE A 228 5.09 8.84 -6.46
C ILE A 228 5.81 9.02 -7.80
N SER A 229 5.88 10.25 -8.30
CA SER A 229 6.64 10.55 -9.53
C SER A 229 8.13 10.26 -9.37
N LYS A 230 8.72 10.58 -8.21
CA LYS A 230 10.11 10.27 -7.93
C LYS A 230 10.34 8.75 -7.80
N GLN A 231 9.38 8.00 -7.25
CA GLN A 231 9.44 6.53 -7.21
C GLN A 231 9.36 5.91 -8.61
N LYS A 232 8.55 6.45 -9.51
CA LYS A 232 8.55 6.06 -10.91
C LYS A 232 9.91 6.27 -11.57
N GLN A 233 10.52 7.45 -11.36
CA GLN A 233 11.88 7.75 -11.86
C GLN A 233 12.91 6.76 -11.31
N PHE A 234 12.83 6.36 -10.05
CA PHE A 234 13.67 5.31 -9.48
C PHE A 234 13.57 4.00 -10.29
N TRP A 235 12.35 3.53 -10.58
CA TRP A 235 12.18 2.29 -11.36
C TRP A 235 12.65 2.42 -12.81
N GLN A 236 12.48 3.59 -13.42
CA GLN A 236 13.04 3.88 -14.75
C GLN A 236 14.57 3.87 -14.72
N LEU A 237 15.18 4.41 -13.68
CA LEU A 237 16.62 4.36 -13.48
C LEU A 237 17.13 2.93 -13.30
N ILE A 238 16.43 2.09 -12.53
CA ILE A 238 16.73 0.65 -12.41
C ILE A 238 16.68 -0.02 -13.79
N HIS A 239 15.61 0.20 -14.54
CA HIS A 239 15.44 -0.38 -15.87
C HIS A 239 16.57 0.02 -16.83
N SER A 240 16.87 1.32 -16.92
CA SER A 240 17.95 1.82 -17.78
C SER A 240 19.32 1.29 -17.38
N THR A 241 19.59 1.15 -16.06
CA THR A 241 20.85 0.59 -15.57
C THR A 241 20.99 -0.90 -15.90
N ALA A 242 19.90 -1.67 -15.79
CA ALA A 242 19.92 -3.08 -16.19
C ALA A 242 20.20 -3.24 -17.68
N LYS A 243 19.58 -2.38 -18.50
CA LYS A 243 19.80 -2.36 -19.95
C LYS A 243 21.23 -1.95 -20.33
N GLU A 244 21.76 -0.92 -19.68
CA GLU A 244 23.17 -0.50 -19.82
C GLU A 244 24.14 -1.64 -19.49
N ALA A 245 23.88 -2.41 -18.42
CA ALA A 245 24.69 -3.56 -18.06
C ALA A 245 24.71 -4.63 -19.15
N GLU A 246 23.56 -4.90 -19.79
CA GLU A 246 23.47 -5.85 -20.89
C GLU A 246 24.21 -5.36 -22.15
N GLU A 247 23.98 -4.13 -22.55
CA GLU A 247 24.60 -3.52 -23.75
C GLU A 247 26.12 -3.47 -23.62
N ASN A 248 26.66 -3.33 -22.42
CA ASN A 248 28.08 -3.32 -22.14
C ASN A 248 28.69 -4.70 -21.84
N GLY A 249 27.91 -5.79 -21.96
CA GLY A 249 28.35 -7.15 -21.74
C GLY A 249 28.76 -7.43 -20.26
N LEU A 250 28.14 -6.72 -19.32
CA LEU A 250 28.38 -6.87 -17.88
C LEU A 250 27.49 -7.94 -17.23
N VAL A 251 26.63 -8.60 -18.01
CA VAL A 251 25.71 -9.65 -17.54
C VAL A 251 26.21 -11.01 -18.01
N ASP A 252 26.41 -11.95 -17.11
CA ASP A 252 26.79 -13.32 -17.47
C ASP A 252 25.58 -14.22 -17.79
N LEU A 253 25.84 -15.46 -18.20
CA LEU A 253 24.82 -16.47 -18.54
C LEU A 253 23.86 -16.83 -17.39
N ASN A 254 24.21 -16.50 -16.14
CA ASN A 254 23.40 -16.73 -14.96
C ASN A 254 22.66 -15.44 -14.50
N ASN A 255 22.68 -14.39 -15.34
CA ASN A 255 22.18 -13.05 -15.02
C ASN A 255 22.87 -12.39 -13.80
N PHE A 256 24.13 -12.76 -13.51
CA PHE A 256 24.96 -12.00 -12.59
C PHE A 256 25.49 -10.75 -13.30
N ILE A 257 25.42 -9.63 -12.58
CA ILE A 257 25.87 -8.34 -13.07
C ILE A 257 27.19 -8.00 -12.39
N ASP A 258 28.18 -7.59 -13.16
CA ASP A 258 29.42 -6.99 -12.67
C ASP A 258 29.16 -5.54 -12.23
N VAL A 259 28.57 -5.39 -11.04
CA VAL A 259 28.15 -4.10 -10.50
C VAL A 259 29.31 -3.15 -10.20
N GLU A 260 30.54 -3.65 -10.05
CA GLU A 260 31.72 -2.79 -9.82
C GLU A 260 32.07 -1.94 -11.04
N LYS A 261 31.53 -2.29 -12.21
CA LYS A 261 31.70 -1.54 -13.45
C LYS A 261 30.55 -0.59 -13.77
N LEU A 262 29.53 -0.53 -12.90
CA LEU A 262 28.39 0.37 -13.05
C LEU A 262 28.55 1.62 -12.19
N ASP A 263 28.07 2.75 -12.69
CA ASP A 263 27.89 3.94 -11.85
C ASP A 263 26.69 3.73 -10.94
N LEU A 264 26.97 3.41 -9.67
CA LEU A 264 25.95 3.21 -8.62
C LEU A 264 25.68 4.47 -7.80
N GLU A 265 26.51 5.51 -7.95
CA GLU A 265 26.38 6.75 -7.18
C GLU A 265 25.05 7.46 -7.47
N LYS A 266 24.54 7.31 -8.69
CA LYS A 266 23.22 7.81 -9.13
C LYS A 266 22.04 7.30 -8.29
N PHE A 267 22.22 6.24 -7.49
CA PHE A 267 21.21 5.70 -6.58
C PHE A 267 21.32 6.23 -5.14
N SER A 268 22.41 6.91 -4.80
CA SER A 268 22.69 7.35 -3.43
C SER A 268 21.69 8.39 -2.89
N GLU A 269 21.00 9.11 -3.77
CA GLU A 269 19.96 10.08 -3.38
C GLU A 269 18.61 9.45 -2.98
N TYR A 270 18.45 8.15 -3.25
CA TYR A 270 17.20 7.44 -2.96
C TYR A 270 17.19 6.83 -1.57
N ASN A 271 16.03 6.84 -0.92
CA ASN A 271 15.86 6.29 0.41
C ASN A 271 16.25 4.81 0.49
N ASN A 272 16.79 4.41 1.62
CA ASN A 272 17.19 3.04 1.93
C ASN A 272 18.20 2.46 0.92
N PHE A 273 19.07 3.29 0.33
CA PHE A 273 20.09 2.79 -0.57
C PHE A 273 20.93 1.69 0.08
N ASN A 274 20.94 0.54 -0.57
CA ASN A 274 21.73 -0.63 -0.18
C ASN A 274 22.25 -1.32 -1.45
N LYS A 275 23.58 -1.47 -1.54
CA LYS A 275 24.22 -2.07 -2.71
C LYS A 275 23.76 -3.50 -2.97
N ALA A 276 23.54 -4.31 -1.92
CA ALA A 276 23.09 -5.69 -2.07
C ALA A 276 21.65 -5.76 -2.62
N ASP A 277 20.77 -4.90 -2.14
CA ASP A 277 19.40 -4.81 -2.65
C ASP A 277 19.39 -4.33 -4.10
N LEU A 278 20.21 -3.34 -4.45
CA LEU A 278 20.36 -2.88 -5.83
C LEU A 278 20.81 -4.02 -6.75
N VAL A 279 21.81 -4.80 -6.37
CA VAL A 279 22.27 -5.97 -7.13
C VAL A 279 21.13 -6.96 -7.36
N ASN A 280 20.35 -7.26 -6.33
CA ASN A 280 19.21 -8.18 -6.44
C ASN A 280 18.13 -7.64 -7.37
N ILE A 281 17.80 -6.35 -7.28
CA ILE A 281 16.81 -5.69 -8.16
C ILE A 281 17.32 -5.72 -9.61
N LEU A 282 18.56 -5.34 -9.86
CA LEU A 282 19.14 -5.35 -11.21
C LEU A 282 19.12 -6.76 -11.82
N ARG A 283 19.47 -7.79 -11.03
CA ARG A 283 19.37 -9.20 -11.47
C ARG A 283 17.92 -9.57 -11.85
N ARG A 284 16.94 -9.09 -11.11
CA ARG A 284 15.52 -9.31 -11.44
C ARG A 284 15.14 -8.66 -12.76
N TYR A 285 15.63 -7.44 -13.01
CA TYR A 285 15.39 -6.73 -14.26
C TYR A 285 16.11 -7.35 -15.45
N THR A 286 17.37 -7.77 -15.32
CA THR A 286 18.09 -8.47 -16.40
C THR A 286 17.46 -9.83 -16.70
N SER A 287 17.02 -10.58 -15.68
CA SER A 287 16.25 -11.82 -15.91
C SER A 287 14.97 -11.54 -16.71
N PHE A 288 14.27 -10.45 -16.41
CA PHE A 288 13.10 -10.05 -17.17
C PHE A 288 13.47 -9.67 -18.63
N LEU A 289 14.50 -8.85 -18.84
CA LEU A 289 14.95 -8.42 -20.18
C LEU A 289 15.35 -9.62 -21.04
N ASN A 290 16.04 -10.61 -20.47
CA ASN A 290 16.54 -11.77 -21.19
C ASN A 290 15.50 -12.90 -21.36
N MET A 291 14.63 -13.11 -20.39
CA MET A 291 13.74 -14.28 -20.34
C MET A 291 12.25 -13.92 -20.32
N GLY A 292 11.90 -12.64 -20.20
CA GLY A 292 10.50 -12.17 -20.11
C GLY A 292 9.81 -12.55 -18.80
N ARG A 293 10.56 -12.84 -17.71
CA ARG A 293 9.99 -13.32 -16.45
C ARG A 293 10.83 -12.95 -15.22
#